data_44675f3585a4266068e864087a781a4a
#
_entry.id   44675f3585a4266068e864087a781a4a
#
_cell.length_a   1.000
_cell.length_b   1.000
_cell.length_c   1.000
_cell.angle_alpha   90.00
_cell.angle_beta   90.00
_cell.angle_gamma   90.00
#
_symmetry.space_group_name_H-M   'P 1'
#
loop_
_entity.id
_entity.type
_entity.pdbx_description
1 polymer ?
#
loop_
_entity_poly.entity_id
_entity_poly.type
_entity_poly.pdbx_seq_one_letter_code
_entity_poly.pdbx_strand_id
1 'polypeptide(L)'
;MKKLKVMVVFGTRPEAIKMAPLVLELQKHSDSIETITVVTAQHRQMLDQVLETFSIEPHYDLDIMGKNQSLLDITGKILEKFDPVVKQELPDIILVHGDTTTTFAASLVAFYNQVRIGHVEAGLRTFDKYSPFPEEMNRQMTDNLADLYFAPTSESKENLLKENHPESAIVITGNTAIDALKLTVQSDYYHEVLDQLDPDKKLVLVTMHRRENQGQPMRNVFAALREMVDLHQEIEVVYPVHLSPAVQEAANDILAGHDRIHLIEPLDVLDFHNLASRSYFIMTDSGGVQEEAPSLGKPVLVLRDTTERPEGVRAGTLKLVGTDPVRVKEAMTALLTDGDLYRQMSQAPNPYGDGRASERIVRAIQYYFGMAESVSEFKEGEEA
;
A
#
# COMPACT_ATOMS: atom_id res chain seq x y z
N MET A 1 -27.99 17.78 15.79
CA MET A 1 -26.74 17.68 16.60
C MET A 1 -25.59 18.22 15.78
N LYS A 2 -24.52 18.76 16.38
CA LYS A 2 -23.31 19.16 15.66
C LYS A 2 -22.68 17.88 15.11
N LYS A 3 -22.34 17.85 13.81
CA LYS A 3 -21.63 16.72 13.21
C LYS A 3 -20.21 16.67 13.75
N LEU A 4 -19.68 15.47 13.88
CA LEU A 4 -18.27 15.24 14.17
C LEU A 4 -17.44 15.64 12.93
N LYS A 5 -16.49 16.55 13.09
CA LYS A 5 -15.67 17.05 11.99
C LYS A 5 -14.36 16.25 11.92
N VAL A 6 -14.23 15.43 10.91
CA VAL A 6 -13.06 14.57 10.65
C VAL A 6 -12.28 15.11 9.47
N MET A 7 -11.04 15.50 9.70
CA MET A 7 -10.14 15.97 8.64
C MET A 7 -9.16 14.86 8.26
N VAL A 8 -9.05 14.56 6.96
CA VAL A 8 -8.16 13.53 6.42
C VAL A 8 -7.05 14.20 5.63
N VAL A 9 -5.80 13.90 5.94
CA VAL A 9 -4.63 14.58 5.35
C VAL A 9 -3.70 13.56 4.72
N PHE A 10 -3.32 13.77 3.46
CA PHE A 10 -2.32 12.96 2.75
C PHE A 10 -1.66 13.78 1.64
N GLY A 11 -0.50 13.32 1.14
CA GLY A 11 0.27 14.11 0.18
C GLY A 11 0.96 13.35 -0.93
N THR A 12 1.06 12.03 -0.81
CA THR A 12 1.73 11.18 -1.80
C THR A 12 0.75 10.19 -2.43
N ARG A 13 1.13 9.62 -3.58
CA ARG A 13 0.33 8.60 -4.26
C ARG A 13 0.02 7.38 -3.36
N PRO A 14 1.00 6.77 -2.65
CA PRO A 14 0.72 5.62 -1.79
C PRO A 14 -0.25 5.95 -0.64
N GLU A 15 -0.10 7.12 -0.02
CA GLU A 15 -1.06 7.57 1.00
C GLU A 15 -2.46 7.73 0.42
N ALA A 16 -2.58 8.38 -0.75
CA ALA A 16 -3.87 8.61 -1.39
C ALA A 16 -4.61 7.31 -1.70
N ILE A 17 -3.91 6.29 -2.23
CA ILE A 17 -4.50 4.96 -2.51
C ILE A 17 -5.09 4.35 -1.23
N LYS A 18 -4.36 4.43 -0.12
CA LYS A 18 -4.77 3.83 1.16
C LYS A 18 -5.79 4.67 1.93
N MET A 19 -5.80 6.00 1.73
CA MET A 19 -6.74 6.90 2.40
C MET A 19 -8.03 7.13 1.63
N ALA A 20 -8.05 6.92 0.32
CA ALA A 20 -9.25 7.08 -0.50
C ALA A 20 -10.43 6.22 -0.01
N PRO A 21 -10.28 4.91 0.27
CA PRO A 21 -11.36 4.11 0.82
C PRO A 21 -11.91 4.66 2.14
N LEU A 22 -11.03 5.19 3.00
CA LEU A 22 -11.43 5.77 4.27
C LEU A 22 -12.20 7.09 4.08
N VAL A 23 -11.80 7.95 3.14
CA VAL A 23 -12.54 9.16 2.78
C VAL A 23 -13.93 8.79 2.30
N LEU A 24 -14.06 7.82 1.39
CA LEU A 24 -15.33 7.36 0.86
C LEU A 24 -16.21 6.74 1.97
N GLU A 25 -15.61 5.99 2.88
CA GLU A 25 -16.36 5.40 4.01
C GLU A 25 -16.89 6.49 4.96
N LEU A 26 -16.05 7.48 5.32
CA LEU A 26 -16.48 8.64 6.13
C LEU A 26 -17.65 9.39 5.48
N GLN A 27 -17.62 9.56 4.16
CA GLN A 27 -18.68 10.24 3.41
C GLN A 27 -20.03 9.51 3.46
N LYS A 28 -20.06 8.18 3.58
CA LYS A 28 -21.29 7.40 3.79
C LYS A 28 -22.00 7.76 5.09
N HIS A 29 -21.25 8.27 6.08
CA HIS A 29 -21.77 8.70 7.37
C HIS A 29 -22.05 10.21 7.45
N SER A 30 -22.30 10.85 6.31
CA SER A 30 -22.51 12.30 6.21
C SER A 30 -23.62 12.89 7.07
N ASP A 31 -24.56 12.07 7.56
CA ASP A 31 -25.58 12.51 8.51
C ASP A 31 -24.99 12.91 9.87
N SER A 32 -23.91 12.27 10.30
CA SER A 32 -23.28 12.43 11.63
C SER A 32 -21.82 12.91 11.56
N ILE A 33 -21.16 12.75 10.43
CA ILE A 33 -19.76 13.12 10.21
C ILE A 33 -19.65 14.16 9.10
N GLU A 34 -18.87 15.21 9.34
CA GLU A 34 -18.42 16.16 8.32
C GLU A 34 -16.98 15.83 7.97
N THR A 35 -16.77 15.37 6.73
CA THR A 35 -15.43 14.96 6.25
C THR A 35 -14.77 16.10 5.50
N ILE A 36 -13.54 16.47 5.91
CA ILE A 36 -12.70 17.45 5.24
C ILE A 36 -11.46 16.74 4.69
N THR A 37 -11.26 16.78 3.39
CA THR A 37 -10.08 16.21 2.73
C THR A 37 -9.08 17.31 2.42
N VAL A 38 -7.84 17.15 2.90
CA VAL A 38 -6.73 18.06 2.68
C VAL A 38 -5.61 17.30 1.99
N VAL A 39 -5.14 17.80 0.85
CA VAL A 39 -3.98 17.25 0.18
C VAL A 39 -2.80 18.21 0.26
N THR A 40 -1.61 17.68 0.53
CA THR A 40 -0.40 18.51 0.53
C THR A 40 0.20 18.62 -0.88
N ALA A 41 -0.15 17.68 -1.78
CA ALA A 41 0.36 17.60 -3.15
C ALA A 41 1.90 17.59 -3.21
N GLN A 42 2.53 16.77 -2.34
CA GLN A 42 3.97 16.53 -2.38
C GLN A 42 4.42 15.91 -3.72
N HIS A 43 3.56 15.12 -4.39
CA HIS A 43 3.76 14.52 -5.72
C HIS A 43 2.53 14.77 -6.59
N ARG A 44 2.44 15.95 -7.23
CA ARG A 44 1.24 16.48 -7.87
C ARG A 44 0.55 15.52 -8.85
N GLN A 45 1.19 15.20 -9.96
CA GLN A 45 0.55 14.43 -11.05
C GLN A 45 0.09 13.04 -10.62
N MET A 46 0.90 12.34 -9.83
CA MET A 46 0.56 10.99 -9.35
C MET A 46 -0.58 11.00 -8.33
N LEU A 47 -0.70 12.08 -7.54
CA LEU A 47 -1.77 12.25 -6.58
C LEU A 47 -3.09 12.53 -7.28
N ASP A 48 -3.09 13.44 -8.27
CA ASP A 48 -4.27 13.82 -9.02
C ASP A 48 -4.90 12.60 -9.72
N GLN A 49 -4.11 11.70 -10.31
CA GLN A 49 -4.60 10.45 -10.90
C GLN A 49 -5.37 9.57 -9.90
N VAL A 50 -4.87 9.46 -8.67
CA VAL A 50 -5.57 8.68 -7.62
C VAL A 50 -6.88 9.36 -7.22
N LEU A 51 -6.86 10.68 -7.03
CA LEU A 51 -8.06 11.44 -6.70
C LEU A 51 -9.15 11.28 -7.79
N GLU A 52 -8.76 11.34 -9.06
CA GLU A 52 -9.66 11.07 -10.19
C GLU A 52 -10.21 9.64 -10.17
N THR A 53 -9.33 8.64 -9.97
CA THR A 53 -9.72 7.21 -9.91
C THR A 53 -10.79 6.96 -8.85
N PHE A 54 -10.68 7.59 -7.69
CA PHE A 54 -11.63 7.42 -6.59
C PHE A 54 -12.73 8.50 -6.55
N SER A 55 -12.75 9.43 -7.53
CA SER A 55 -13.70 10.55 -7.60
C SER A 55 -13.72 11.39 -6.31
N ILE A 56 -12.54 11.69 -5.78
CA ILE A 56 -12.37 12.51 -4.57
C ILE A 56 -11.94 13.91 -4.96
N GLU A 57 -12.75 14.91 -4.57
CA GLU A 57 -12.41 16.32 -4.67
C GLU A 57 -11.89 16.80 -3.29
N PRO A 58 -10.62 17.21 -3.17
CA PRO A 58 -10.10 17.72 -1.91
C PRO A 58 -10.69 19.09 -1.59
N HIS A 59 -11.01 19.33 -0.32
CA HIS A 59 -11.49 20.63 0.16
C HIS A 59 -10.37 21.67 0.19
N TYR A 60 -9.15 21.21 0.47
CA TYR A 60 -7.94 22.03 0.49
C TYR A 60 -6.81 21.33 -0.24
N ASP A 61 -6.13 22.10 -1.07
CA ASP A 61 -4.90 21.71 -1.74
C ASP A 61 -3.78 22.67 -1.33
N LEU A 62 -2.81 22.17 -0.59
CA LEU A 62 -1.74 23.01 -0.06
C LEU A 62 -0.65 23.30 -1.09
N ASP A 63 -0.58 22.53 -2.17
CA ASP A 63 0.36 22.70 -3.28
C ASP A 63 1.79 23.01 -2.82
N ILE A 64 2.37 22.04 -2.07
CA ILE A 64 3.71 22.23 -1.51
C ILE A 64 4.82 21.77 -2.44
N MET A 65 4.50 21.14 -3.58
CA MET A 65 5.49 20.62 -4.51
C MET A 65 6.42 21.74 -5.01
N GLY A 66 7.71 21.47 -5.04
CA GLY A 66 8.72 22.38 -5.55
C GLY A 66 9.94 21.64 -6.08
N LYS A 67 10.76 22.30 -6.89
CA LYS A 67 11.99 21.71 -7.42
C LYS A 67 13.06 21.62 -6.34
N ASN A 68 13.74 20.47 -6.25
CA ASN A 68 14.90 20.25 -5.37
C ASN A 68 14.66 20.58 -3.88
N GLN A 69 13.48 20.26 -3.35
CA GLN A 69 13.14 20.47 -1.95
C GLN A 69 13.87 19.49 -1.04
N SER A 70 14.42 20.00 0.06
CA SER A 70 14.88 19.19 1.18
C SER A 70 13.70 18.73 2.05
N LEU A 71 13.93 17.76 2.94
CA LEU A 71 12.92 17.36 3.93
C LEU A 71 12.52 18.53 4.83
N LEU A 72 13.44 19.42 5.15
CA LEU A 72 13.15 20.63 5.94
C LEU A 72 12.23 21.60 5.19
N ASP A 73 12.44 21.78 3.89
CA ASP A 73 11.58 22.64 3.06
C ASP A 73 10.14 22.09 3.01
N ILE A 74 10.00 20.76 2.82
CA ILE A 74 8.69 20.10 2.80
C ILE A 74 8.01 20.27 4.16
N THR A 75 8.70 19.94 5.26
CA THR A 75 8.17 20.07 6.61
C THR A 75 7.74 21.50 6.89
N GLY A 76 8.61 22.50 6.62
CA GLY A 76 8.33 23.92 6.86
C GLY A 76 7.10 24.40 6.09
N LYS A 77 6.96 24.04 4.82
CA LYS A 77 5.80 24.41 4.01
C LYS A 77 4.49 23.81 4.52
N ILE A 78 4.52 22.54 4.97
CA ILE A 78 3.33 21.91 5.54
C ILE A 78 2.92 22.64 6.82
N LEU A 79 3.87 22.90 7.72
CA LEU A 79 3.59 23.63 8.96
C LEU A 79 2.97 25.01 8.66
N GLU A 80 3.53 25.76 7.73
CA GLU A 80 3.07 27.10 7.37
C GLU A 80 1.68 27.11 6.72
N LYS A 81 1.43 26.19 5.76
CA LYS A 81 0.19 26.20 4.97
C LYS A 81 -0.96 25.43 5.63
N PHE A 82 -0.67 24.42 6.45
CA PHE A 82 -1.70 23.61 7.09
C PHE A 82 -2.26 24.21 8.38
N ASP A 83 -1.44 24.91 9.17
CA ASP A 83 -1.87 25.54 10.42
C ASP A 83 -3.08 26.49 10.25
N PRO A 84 -3.11 27.40 9.24
CA PRO A 84 -4.29 28.23 9.00
C PRO A 84 -5.56 27.43 8.67
N VAL A 85 -5.44 26.32 7.95
CA VAL A 85 -6.58 25.44 7.60
C VAL A 85 -7.16 24.82 8.87
N VAL A 86 -6.31 24.29 9.75
CA VAL A 86 -6.74 23.69 11.02
C VAL A 86 -7.44 24.74 11.92
N LYS A 87 -6.89 25.94 12.00
CA LYS A 87 -7.49 27.04 12.77
C LYS A 87 -8.82 27.54 12.21
N GLN A 88 -9.00 27.49 10.90
CA GLN A 88 -10.25 27.86 10.23
C GLN A 88 -11.32 26.78 10.44
N GLU A 89 -10.96 25.51 10.22
CA GLU A 89 -11.89 24.40 10.20
C GLU A 89 -12.25 23.88 11.59
N LEU A 90 -11.34 23.98 12.55
CA LEU A 90 -11.50 23.47 13.91
C LEU A 90 -12.00 22.02 13.95
N PRO A 91 -11.27 21.07 13.31
CA PRO A 91 -11.69 19.67 13.28
C PRO A 91 -11.65 19.06 14.68
N ASP A 92 -12.54 18.07 14.91
CA ASP A 92 -12.55 17.32 16.16
C ASP A 92 -11.42 16.27 16.19
N ILE A 93 -11.04 15.76 15.01
CA ILE A 93 -9.91 14.82 14.81
C ILE A 93 -9.28 15.00 13.41
N ILE A 94 -7.96 14.82 13.34
CA ILE A 94 -7.19 14.77 12.10
C ILE A 94 -6.67 13.34 11.90
N LEU A 95 -6.91 12.77 10.72
CA LEU A 95 -6.41 11.44 10.32
C LEU A 95 -5.20 11.62 9.42
N VAL A 96 -4.12 10.94 9.75
CA VAL A 96 -2.87 10.86 8.97
C VAL A 96 -2.52 9.41 8.70
N HIS A 97 -1.67 9.15 7.70
CA HIS A 97 -1.39 7.79 7.27
C HIS A 97 0.11 7.50 7.17
N GLY A 98 0.54 6.38 7.76
CA GLY A 98 1.88 5.82 7.56
C GLY A 98 3.01 6.70 8.10
N ASP A 99 3.99 7.02 7.24
CA ASP A 99 5.29 7.49 7.71
C ASP A 99 5.92 8.58 6.85
N THR A 100 5.14 9.24 6.01
CA THR A 100 5.66 10.33 5.18
C THR A 100 5.97 11.58 6.00
N THR A 101 6.73 12.49 5.41
CA THR A 101 6.93 13.83 5.99
C THR A 101 5.61 14.58 6.16
N THR A 102 4.64 14.36 5.25
CA THR A 102 3.28 14.89 5.38
C THR A 102 2.62 14.42 6.67
N THR A 103 2.67 13.11 6.94
CA THR A 103 2.10 12.49 8.13
C THR A 103 2.64 13.10 9.41
N PHE A 104 3.95 13.17 9.55
CA PHE A 104 4.60 13.75 10.71
C PHE A 104 4.31 15.27 10.87
N ALA A 105 4.48 16.05 9.80
CA ALA A 105 4.28 17.50 9.87
C ALA A 105 2.82 17.88 10.16
N ALA A 106 1.85 17.17 9.55
CA ALA A 106 0.43 17.37 9.84
C ALA A 106 0.08 17.02 11.29
N SER A 107 0.66 15.94 11.82
CA SER A 107 0.48 15.56 13.23
C SER A 107 1.03 16.61 14.19
N LEU A 108 2.17 17.22 13.86
CA LEU A 108 2.75 18.30 14.67
C LEU A 108 1.86 19.56 14.69
N VAL A 109 1.28 19.92 13.54
CA VAL A 109 0.29 21.02 13.46
C VAL A 109 -0.94 20.70 14.30
N ALA A 110 -1.48 19.48 14.19
CA ALA A 110 -2.63 19.04 14.97
C ALA A 110 -2.35 19.13 16.49
N PHE A 111 -1.20 18.64 16.93
CA PHE A 111 -0.77 18.67 18.31
C PHE A 111 -0.67 20.12 18.86
N TYR A 112 -0.06 21.04 18.11
CA TYR A 112 0.05 22.44 18.51
C TYR A 112 -1.30 23.16 18.58
N ASN A 113 -2.27 22.74 17.79
CA ASN A 113 -3.64 23.25 17.82
C ASN A 113 -4.55 22.47 18.80
N GLN A 114 -4.02 21.49 19.54
CA GLN A 114 -4.75 20.66 20.51
C GLN A 114 -5.92 19.88 19.86
N VAL A 115 -5.74 19.49 18.58
CA VAL A 115 -6.68 18.64 17.83
C VAL A 115 -6.27 17.19 18.00
N ARG A 116 -7.24 16.29 18.18
CA ARG A 116 -7.01 14.84 18.26
C ARG A 116 -6.40 14.32 16.96
N ILE A 117 -5.56 13.29 17.09
CA ILE A 117 -4.86 12.67 15.97
C ILE A 117 -5.17 11.18 15.92
N GLY A 118 -5.64 10.71 14.76
CA GLY A 118 -5.77 9.29 14.46
C GLY A 118 -4.70 8.88 13.43
N HIS A 119 -3.85 7.92 13.79
CA HIS A 119 -2.79 7.42 12.93
C HIS A 119 -3.21 6.11 12.26
N VAL A 120 -3.43 6.18 10.95
CA VAL A 120 -3.74 5.00 10.10
C VAL A 120 -2.43 4.34 9.68
N GLU A 121 -2.35 3.01 9.74
CA GLU A 121 -1.14 2.22 9.55
C GLU A 121 -0.09 2.48 10.65
N ALA A 122 -0.56 2.61 11.89
CA ALA A 122 0.28 2.82 13.07
C ALA A 122 1.02 1.55 13.50
N GLY A 123 2.17 1.70 14.12
CA GLY A 123 2.88 0.61 14.79
C GLY A 123 3.82 -0.22 13.93
N LEU A 124 4.04 0.11 12.66
CA LEU A 124 5.10 -0.51 11.86
C LEU A 124 6.47 -0.11 12.42
N ARG A 125 7.41 -1.05 12.55
CA ARG A 125 8.76 -0.80 13.08
C ARG A 125 9.84 -1.60 12.37
N THR A 126 10.97 -0.95 12.15
CA THR A 126 12.25 -1.61 11.82
C THR A 126 13.23 -1.54 12.99
N PHE A 127 12.99 -0.61 13.94
CA PHE A 127 13.87 -0.29 15.07
C PHE A 127 15.26 0.24 14.65
N ASP A 128 15.46 0.56 13.39
CA ASP A 128 16.63 1.25 12.86
C ASP A 128 16.22 2.63 12.34
N LYS A 129 16.55 3.68 13.12
CA LYS A 129 16.14 5.07 12.82
C LYS A 129 16.61 5.62 11.47
N TYR A 130 17.53 4.92 10.80
CA TYR A 130 18.07 5.30 9.50
C TYR A 130 17.66 4.35 8.37
N SER A 131 16.81 3.33 8.66
CA SER A 131 16.38 2.34 7.67
C SER A 131 14.92 1.88 7.92
N PRO A 132 13.97 2.34 7.10
CA PRO A 132 14.06 3.36 6.05
C PRO A 132 14.22 4.77 6.63
N PHE A 133 14.86 5.66 5.88
CA PHE A 133 15.05 7.05 6.28
C PHE A 133 14.31 8.00 5.31
N PRO A 134 13.50 8.94 5.81
CA PRO A 134 13.23 9.31 7.23
C PRO A 134 12.05 8.57 7.87
N GLU A 135 11.48 7.56 7.19
CA GLU A 135 10.16 6.97 7.46
C GLU A 135 10.09 6.35 8.88
N GLU A 136 11.12 5.64 9.33
CA GLU A 136 11.10 5.02 10.66
C GLU A 136 10.90 6.05 11.77
N MET A 137 11.60 7.17 11.71
CA MET A 137 11.43 8.21 12.72
C MET A 137 10.15 9.00 12.56
N ASN A 138 9.69 9.22 11.33
CA ASN A 138 8.39 9.88 11.10
C ASN A 138 7.25 9.10 11.76
N ARG A 139 7.21 7.75 11.58
CA ARG A 139 6.15 6.92 12.18
C ARG A 139 6.20 6.89 13.70
N GLN A 140 7.40 6.75 14.28
CA GLN A 140 7.58 6.79 15.74
C GLN A 140 7.16 8.14 16.34
N MET A 141 7.56 9.26 15.72
CA MET A 141 7.18 10.59 16.18
C MET A 141 5.67 10.83 16.01
N THR A 142 5.07 10.35 14.94
CA THR A 142 3.62 10.42 14.72
C THR A 142 2.87 9.62 15.79
N ASP A 143 3.30 8.39 16.07
CA ASP A 143 2.71 7.56 17.13
C ASP A 143 2.80 8.23 18.50
N ASN A 144 3.91 8.92 18.80
CA ASN A 144 4.01 9.70 20.06
C ASN A 144 3.08 10.89 20.16
N LEU A 145 2.56 11.39 19.05
CA LEU A 145 1.60 12.52 19.00
C LEU A 145 0.15 12.05 18.90
N ALA A 146 -0.09 10.80 18.48
CA ALA A 146 -1.42 10.28 18.19
C ALA A 146 -2.24 9.98 19.46
N ASP A 147 -3.56 10.13 19.34
CA ASP A 147 -4.57 9.77 20.35
C ASP A 147 -5.23 8.43 20.04
N LEU A 148 -5.32 8.03 18.75
CA LEU A 148 -5.86 6.77 18.28
C LEU A 148 -4.90 6.14 17.29
N TYR A 149 -4.75 4.81 17.40
CA TYR A 149 -3.83 4.02 16.58
C TYR A 149 -4.61 2.94 15.84
N PHE A 150 -4.60 3.01 14.52
CA PHE A 150 -5.22 2.02 13.65
C PHE A 150 -4.12 1.11 13.10
N ALA A 151 -3.86 0.04 13.85
CA ALA A 151 -2.81 -0.91 13.55
C ALA A 151 -3.25 -1.87 12.44
N PRO A 152 -2.45 -2.12 11.38
CA PRO A 152 -2.83 -3.04 10.32
C PRO A 152 -2.83 -4.50 10.78
N THR A 153 -1.94 -4.88 11.69
CA THR A 153 -1.76 -6.27 12.16
C THR A 153 -1.60 -6.35 13.68
N SER A 154 -1.67 -7.55 14.21
CA SER A 154 -1.38 -7.84 15.63
C SER A 154 0.09 -7.48 15.99
N GLU A 155 1.04 -7.71 15.08
CA GLU A 155 2.44 -7.35 15.28
C GLU A 155 2.63 -5.84 15.43
N SER A 156 1.91 -5.05 14.61
CA SER A 156 1.90 -3.58 14.72
C SER A 156 1.34 -3.11 16.07
N LYS A 157 0.24 -3.73 16.55
CA LYS A 157 -0.30 -3.48 17.91
C LYS A 157 0.71 -3.81 18.99
N GLU A 158 1.41 -4.95 18.89
CA GLU A 158 2.43 -5.34 19.86
C GLU A 158 3.59 -4.33 19.91
N ASN A 159 4.01 -3.78 18.78
CA ASN A 159 5.05 -2.75 18.74
C ASN A 159 4.62 -1.49 19.51
N LEU A 160 3.39 -1.03 19.30
CA LEU A 160 2.83 0.11 20.04
C LEU A 160 2.76 -0.17 21.54
N LEU A 161 2.34 -1.37 21.94
CA LEU A 161 2.30 -1.76 23.36
C LEU A 161 3.69 -1.80 24.01
N LYS A 162 4.72 -2.27 23.27
CA LYS A 162 6.13 -2.25 23.74
C LYS A 162 6.63 -0.83 23.98
N GLU A 163 6.11 0.15 23.24
CA GLU A 163 6.43 1.58 23.40
C GLU A 163 5.53 2.29 24.42
N ASN A 164 4.72 1.52 25.18
CA ASN A 164 3.81 1.98 26.23
C ASN A 164 2.64 2.86 25.74
N HIS A 165 2.22 2.72 24.48
CA HIS A 165 0.97 3.34 24.04
C HIS A 165 -0.23 2.63 24.69
N PRO A 166 -1.32 3.37 25.03
CA PRO A 166 -2.45 2.79 25.77
C PRO A 166 -3.23 1.80 24.92
N GLU A 167 -3.41 0.58 25.41
CA GLU A 167 -4.11 -0.49 24.68
C GLU A 167 -5.53 -0.08 24.25
N SER A 168 -6.23 0.69 25.10
CA SER A 168 -7.59 1.18 24.82
C SER A 168 -7.69 2.14 23.63
N ALA A 169 -6.57 2.68 23.18
CA ALA A 169 -6.49 3.58 22.01
C ALA A 169 -6.02 2.86 20.72
N ILE A 170 -5.63 1.57 20.80
CA ILE A 170 -5.12 0.79 19.69
C ILE A 170 -6.20 -0.14 19.19
N VAL A 171 -6.50 -0.08 17.89
CA VAL A 171 -7.47 -0.94 17.21
C VAL A 171 -6.79 -1.65 16.04
N ILE A 172 -6.85 -2.98 15.99
CA ILE A 172 -6.39 -3.73 14.83
C ILE A 172 -7.47 -3.63 13.74
N THR A 173 -7.16 -2.93 12.66
CA THR A 173 -8.13 -2.64 11.59
C THR A 173 -7.95 -3.49 10.34
N GLY A 174 -6.76 -4.03 10.10
CA GLY A 174 -6.30 -4.41 8.79
C GLY A 174 -5.74 -3.21 8.03
N ASN A 175 -5.16 -3.44 6.85
CA ASN A 175 -4.57 -2.42 6.00
C ASN A 175 -5.60 -1.90 4.99
N THR A 176 -5.77 -0.58 4.90
CA THR A 176 -6.68 0.08 3.96
C THR A 176 -6.30 -0.10 2.48
N ALA A 177 -5.09 -0.58 2.18
CA ALA A 177 -4.71 -1.00 0.83
C ALA A 177 -5.62 -2.11 0.30
N ILE A 178 -6.09 -3.01 1.20
CA ILE A 178 -7.01 -4.10 0.81
C ILE A 178 -8.40 -3.56 0.50
N ASP A 179 -8.84 -2.52 1.20
CA ASP A 179 -10.09 -1.81 0.87
C ASP A 179 -10.01 -1.17 -0.52
N ALA A 180 -8.85 -0.61 -0.89
CA ALA A 180 -8.63 -0.02 -2.20
C ALA A 180 -8.79 -1.04 -3.33
N LEU A 181 -8.32 -2.29 -3.16
CA LEU A 181 -8.50 -3.36 -4.12
C LEU A 181 -9.98 -3.63 -4.43
N LYS A 182 -10.84 -3.64 -3.41
CA LYS A 182 -12.30 -3.84 -3.59
C LYS A 182 -12.96 -2.75 -4.42
N LEU A 183 -12.38 -1.55 -4.44
CA LEU A 183 -12.89 -0.41 -5.20
C LEU A 183 -12.34 -0.33 -6.63
N THR A 184 -11.15 -0.89 -6.87
CA THR A 184 -10.42 -0.75 -8.15
C THR A 184 -10.52 -1.97 -9.04
N VAL A 185 -10.68 -3.18 -8.48
CA VAL A 185 -10.81 -4.40 -9.28
C VAL A 185 -12.20 -4.49 -9.91
N GLN A 186 -12.25 -4.60 -11.24
CA GLN A 186 -13.49 -4.61 -12.03
C GLN A 186 -13.56 -5.88 -12.89
N SER A 187 -14.75 -6.45 -13.01
CA SER A 187 -14.98 -7.66 -13.84
C SER A 187 -14.85 -7.38 -15.33
N ASP A 188 -15.28 -6.21 -15.76
CA ASP A 188 -15.35 -5.74 -17.15
C ASP A 188 -14.17 -4.80 -17.52
N TYR A 189 -13.09 -4.85 -16.75
CA TYR A 189 -11.90 -4.05 -16.99
C TYR A 189 -11.24 -4.38 -18.31
N TYR A 190 -10.80 -3.34 -19.00
CA TYR A 190 -10.06 -3.40 -20.26
C TYR A 190 -8.71 -2.67 -20.16
N HIS A 191 -7.68 -3.27 -20.75
CA HIS A 191 -6.39 -2.65 -21.01
C HIS A 191 -5.81 -3.23 -22.30
N GLU A 192 -5.16 -2.41 -23.12
CA GLU A 192 -4.64 -2.83 -24.44
C GLU A 192 -3.69 -4.04 -24.41
N VAL A 193 -2.96 -4.23 -23.30
CA VAL A 193 -2.10 -5.41 -23.14
C VAL A 193 -2.90 -6.70 -23.11
N LEU A 194 -4.16 -6.68 -22.61
CA LEU A 194 -5.00 -7.89 -22.53
C LEU A 194 -5.36 -8.44 -23.90
N ASP A 195 -5.46 -7.59 -24.93
CA ASP A 195 -5.71 -8.03 -26.31
C ASP A 195 -4.49 -8.75 -26.93
N GLN A 196 -3.32 -8.54 -26.35
CA GLN A 196 -2.08 -9.18 -26.81
C GLN A 196 -1.82 -10.52 -26.12
N LEU A 197 -2.52 -10.81 -25.01
CA LEU A 197 -2.35 -12.04 -24.24
C LEU A 197 -3.18 -13.18 -24.82
N ASP A 198 -2.62 -14.37 -24.79
CA ASP A 198 -3.33 -15.60 -25.09
C ASP A 198 -4.18 -16.02 -23.86
N PRO A 199 -5.53 -16.04 -23.98
CA PRO A 199 -6.42 -16.34 -22.85
C PRO A 199 -6.24 -17.75 -22.27
N ASP A 200 -5.62 -18.67 -23.01
CA ASP A 200 -5.36 -20.04 -22.55
C ASP A 200 -4.05 -20.16 -21.76
N LYS A 201 -3.26 -19.08 -21.68
CA LYS A 201 -2.00 -19.06 -20.92
C LYS A 201 -2.15 -18.51 -19.52
N LYS A 202 -1.25 -18.93 -18.67
CA LYS A 202 -1.12 -18.45 -17.30
C LYS A 202 -0.34 -17.13 -17.29
N LEU A 203 -0.98 -16.04 -16.93
CA LEU A 203 -0.35 -14.72 -16.83
C LEU A 203 0.54 -14.64 -15.58
N VAL A 204 1.80 -14.31 -15.76
CA VAL A 204 2.74 -13.94 -14.68
C VAL A 204 2.93 -12.43 -14.69
N LEU A 205 2.51 -11.74 -13.62
CA LEU A 205 2.76 -10.32 -13.46
C LEU A 205 4.07 -10.11 -12.71
N VAL A 206 4.96 -9.28 -13.26
CA VAL A 206 6.28 -9.02 -12.66
C VAL A 206 6.40 -7.55 -12.28
N THR A 207 6.88 -7.26 -11.08
CA THR A 207 7.34 -5.92 -10.69
C THR A 207 8.68 -6.01 -9.99
N MET A 208 9.69 -5.28 -10.48
CA MET A 208 11.03 -5.26 -9.87
C MET A 208 11.68 -3.91 -10.13
N HIS A 209 11.95 -3.16 -9.07
CA HIS A 209 12.46 -1.79 -9.20
C HIS A 209 13.32 -1.32 -8.02
N ARG A 210 13.44 -2.11 -6.94
CA ARG A 210 14.19 -1.69 -5.76
C ARG A 210 15.67 -1.49 -6.08
N ARG A 211 16.26 -0.46 -5.48
CA ARG A 211 17.68 -0.08 -5.70
C ARG A 211 18.65 -1.19 -5.33
N GLU A 212 18.35 -1.93 -4.26
CA GLU A 212 19.15 -3.07 -3.80
C GLU A 212 19.24 -4.20 -4.83
N ASN A 213 18.24 -4.33 -5.71
CA ASN A 213 18.19 -5.34 -6.73
C ASN A 213 18.79 -4.90 -8.08
N GLN A 214 19.11 -3.62 -8.26
CA GLN A 214 19.64 -3.12 -9.53
C GLN A 214 21.02 -3.72 -9.84
N GLY A 215 21.32 -3.85 -11.13
CA GLY A 215 22.55 -4.48 -11.61
C GLY A 215 22.45 -6.00 -11.75
N GLN A 216 23.45 -6.75 -11.26
CA GLN A 216 23.52 -8.19 -11.47
C GLN A 216 22.35 -8.99 -10.85
N PRO A 217 21.85 -8.67 -9.64
CA PRO A 217 20.69 -9.38 -9.08
C PRO A 217 19.45 -9.33 -9.98
N MET A 218 19.12 -8.16 -10.50
CA MET A 218 17.98 -7.97 -11.43
C MET A 218 18.21 -8.74 -12.75
N ARG A 219 19.40 -8.67 -13.31
CA ARG A 219 19.77 -9.41 -14.52
C ARG A 219 19.66 -10.92 -14.33
N ASN A 220 20.01 -11.44 -13.17
CA ASN A 220 19.86 -12.86 -12.82
C ASN A 220 18.39 -13.29 -12.81
N VAL A 221 17.51 -12.50 -12.21
CA VAL A 221 16.05 -12.76 -12.20
C VAL A 221 15.48 -12.70 -13.60
N PHE A 222 15.84 -11.70 -14.41
CA PHE A 222 15.33 -11.58 -15.78
C PHE A 222 15.81 -12.72 -16.69
N ALA A 223 17.06 -13.15 -16.53
CA ALA A 223 17.56 -14.33 -17.27
C ALA A 223 16.80 -15.61 -16.88
N ALA A 224 16.57 -15.82 -15.58
CA ALA A 224 15.77 -16.95 -15.09
C ALA A 224 14.33 -16.88 -15.61
N LEU A 225 13.71 -15.72 -15.59
CA LEU A 225 12.35 -15.50 -16.10
C LEU A 225 12.26 -15.85 -17.60
N ARG A 226 13.22 -15.37 -18.41
CA ARG A 226 13.26 -15.67 -19.84
C ARG A 226 13.40 -17.17 -20.11
N GLU A 227 14.34 -17.86 -19.41
CA GLU A 227 14.47 -19.32 -19.51
C GLU A 227 13.17 -20.03 -19.14
N MET A 228 12.47 -19.59 -18.10
CA MET A 228 11.21 -20.19 -17.69
C MET A 228 10.11 -20.01 -18.74
N VAL A 229 10.02 -18.84 -19.37
CA VAL A 229 9.07 -18.61 -20.48
C VAL A 229 9.42 -19.49 -21.70
N ASP A 230 10.70 -19.69 -22.00
CA ASP A 230 11.13 -20.58 -23.08
C ASP A 230 10.76 -22.04 -22.80
N LEU A 231 10.93 -22.52 -21.56
CA LEU A 231 10.66 -23.91 -21.14
C LEU A 231 9.16 -24.20 -20.99
N HIS A 232 8.38 -23.23 -20.51
CA HIS A 232 6.96 -23.35 -20.19
C HIS A 232 6.11 -22.61 -21.20
N GLN A 233 5.56 -23.35 -22.18
CA GLN A 233 4.74 -22.73 -23.22
C GLN A 233 3.37 -22.24 -22.74
N GLU A 234 2.96 -22.67 -21.55
CA GLU A 234 1.70 -22.31 -20.90
C GLU A 234 1.75 -20.98 -20.16
N ILE A 235 2.90 -20.30 -20.07
CA ILE A 235 3.00 -19.01 -19.39
C ILE A 235 3.23 -17.84 -20.34
N GLU A 236 2.74 -16.69 -19.93
CA GLU A 236 2.95 -15.40 -20.56
C GLU A 236 3.21 -14.36 -19.47
N VAL A 237 4.06 -13.39 -19.74
CA VAL A 237 4.57 -12.43 -18.77
C VAL A 237 4.16 -11.02 -19.15
N VAL A 238 3.64 -10.26 -18.17
CA VAL A 238 3.51 -8.81 -18.27
C VAL A 238 4.42 -8.16 -17.22
N TYR A 239 5.26 -7.25 -17.67
CA TYR A 239 6.15 -6.48 -16.80
C TYR A 239 5.99 -4.98 -17.07
N PRO A 240 5.29 -4.24 -16.19
CA PRO A 240 5.31 -2.79 -16.17
C PRO A 240 6.69 -2.28 -15.77
N VAL A 241 7.45 -1.78 -16.74
CA VAL A 241 8.86 -1.44 -16.54
C VAL A 241 9.00 -0.09 -15.85
N HIS A 242 9.65 -0.06 -14.70
CA HIS A 242 9.92 1.17 -13.96
C HIS A 242 10.81 2.12 -14.77
N LEU A 243 10.55 3.45 -14.68
CA LEU A 243 11.24 4.49 -15.47
C LEU A 243 12.73 4.70 -15.14
N SER A 244 13.27 4.02 -14.11
CA SER A 244 14.70 4.07 -13.80
C SER A 244 15.53 3.56 -14.98
N PRO A 245 16.53 4.30 -15.47
CA PRO A 245 17.36 3.86 -16.58
C PRO A 245 18.00 2.49 -16.38
N ALA A 246 18.46 2.19 -15.16
CA ALA A 246 19.06 0.90 -14.83
C ALA A 246 18.08 -0.27 -14.96
N VAL A 247 16.80 -0.04 -14.65
CA VAL A 247 15.75 -1.06 -14.80
C VAL A 247 15.39 -1.25 -16.27
N GLN A 248 15.21 -0.14 -17.00
CA GLN A 248 14.89 -0.16 -18.44
C GLN A 248 16.00 -0.84 -19.25
N GLU A 249 17.26 -0.53 -18.98
CA GLU A 249 18.41 -1.18 -19.63
C GLU A 249 18.38 -2.69 -19.40
N ALA A 250 18.29 -3.14 -18.17
CA ALA A 250 18.30 -4.57 -17.85
C ALA A 250 17.09 -5.32 -18.45
N ALA A 251 15.90 -4.73 -18.42
CA ALA A 251 14.69 -5.31 -19.00
C ALA A 251 14.80 -5.42 -20.53
N ASN A 252 15.22 -4.35 -21.20
CA ASN A 252 15.37 -4.33 -22.65
C ASN A 252 16.45 -5.30 -23.14
N ASP A 253 17.60 -5.35 -22.47
CA ASP A 253 18.71 -6.23 -22.84
C ASP A 253 18.33 -7.71 -22.78
N ILE A 254 17.51 -8.10 -21.81
CA ILE A 254 17.29 -9.53 -21.50
C ILE A 254 15.90 -10.00 -21.94
N LEU A 255 14.87 -9.19 -21.74
CA LEU A 255 13.48 -9.59 -21.89
C LEU A 255 12.86 -9.15 -23.23
N ALA A 256 13.35 -8.07 -23.83
CA ALA A 256 12.78 -7.55 -25.07
C ALA A 256 12.88 -8.54 -26.24
N GLY A 257 11.92 -8.44 -27.17
CA GLY A 257 11.88 -9.25 -28.41
C GLY A 257 11.45 -10.69 -28.20
N HIS A 258 10.84 -11.03 -27.06
CA HIS A 258 10.22 -12.33 -26.83
C HIS A 258 8.70 -12.22 -26.95
N ASP A 259 8.07 -13.03 -27.82
CA ASP A 259 6.64 -12.94 -28.17
C ASP A 259 5.68 -13.09 -26.97
N ARG A 260 6.11 -13.74 -25.89
CA ARG A 260 5.33 -14.01 -24.69
C ARG A 260 5.81 -13.22 -23.46
N ILE A 261 6.62 -12.17 -23.66
CA ILE A 261 7.04 -11.25 -22.60
C ILE A 261 6.69 -9.83 -23.03
N HIS A 262 5.70 -9.25 -22.39
CA HIS A 262 5.18 -7.93 -22.70
C HIS A 262 5.77 -6.89 -21.73
N LEU A 263 6.73 -6.09 -22.23
CA LEU A 263 7.25 -4.94 -21.52
C LEU A 263 6.33 -3.75 -21.81
N ILE A 264 5.71 -3.22 -20.77
CA ILE A 264 4.76 -2.11 -20.89
C ILE A 264 5.18 -0.92 -20.04
N GLU A 265 4.55 0.23 -20.28
CA GLU A 265 4.74 1.42 -19.44
C GLU A 265 4.27 1.16 -18.00
N PRO A 266 4.79 1.92 -17.02
CA PRO A 266 4.31 1.84 -15.65
C PRO A 266 2.80 2.06 -15.56
N LEU A 267 2.14 1.22 -14.79
CA LEU A 267 0.69 1.25 -14.59
C LEU A 267 0.28 2.20 -13.47
N ASP A 268 -0.91 2.75 -13.60
CA ASP A 268 -1.60 3.34 -12.45
C ASP A 268 -2.14 2.27 -11.49
N VAL A 269 -2.79 2.69 -10.42
CA VAL A 269 -3.29 1.76 -9.40
C VAL A 269 -4.44 0.88 -9.90
N LEU A 270 -5.33 1.45 -10.71
CA LEU A 270 -6.49 0.73 -11.26
C LEU A 270 -6.01 -0.36 -12.22
N ASP A 271 -5.14 0.00 -13.14
CA ASP A 271 -4.59 -0.92 -14.13
C ASP A 271 -3.77 -2.02 -13.47
N PHE A 272 -2.92 -1.66 -12.50
CA PHE A 272 -2.11 -2.63 -11.77
C PHE A 272 -2.97 -3.65 -11.01
N HIS A 273 -3.97 -3.21 -10.24
CA HIS A 273 -4.86 -4.09 -9.48
C HIS A 273 -5.66 -5.03 -10.37
N ASN A 274 -6.12 -4.54 -11.52
CA ASN A 274 -6.86 -5.35 -12.46
C ASN A 274 -6.01 -6.37 -13.20
N LEU A 275 -4.78 -6.05 -13.58
CA LEU A 275 -3.84 -7.03 -14.13
C LEU A 275 -3.39 -8.05 -13.06
N ALA A 276 -3.15 -7.60 -11.83
CA ALA A 276 -2.84 -8.48 -10.71
C ALA A 276 -3.98 -9.47 -10.44
N SER A 277 -5.24 -9.04 -10.49
CA SER A 277 -6.40 -9.90 -10.29
C SER A 277 -6.55 -10.99 -11.37
N ARG A 278 -6.02 -10.74 -12.56
CA ARG A 278 -6.03 -11.67 -13.71
C ARG A 278 -4.79 -12.55 -13.80
N SER A 279 -3.76 -12.26 -13.02
CA SER A 279 -2.52 -13.04 -13.02
C SER A 279 -2.72 -14.42 -12.40
N TYR A 280 -1.90 -15.38 -12.81
CA TYR A 280 -1.81 -16.69 -12.19
C TYR A 280 -1.01 -16.63 -10.91
N PHE A 281 0.18 -16.03 -10.94
CA PHE A 281 0.94 -15.64 -9.77
C PHE A 281 1.70 -14.33 -10.04
N ILE A 282 2.26 -13.73 -8.99
CA ILE A 282 2.97 -12.45 -9.07
C ILE A 282 4.41 -12.63 -8.58
N MET A 283 5.36 -12.00 -9.28
CA MET A 283 6.76 -11.90 -8.88
C MET A 283 7.07 -10.45 -8.56
N THR A 284 7.52 -10.15 -7.34
CA THR A 284 7.67 -8.76 -6.91
C THR A 284 8.78 -8.53 -5.89
N ASP A 285 9.37 -7.34 -5.92
CA ASP A 285 10.20 -6.81 -4.82
C ASP A 285 9.49 -5.69 -4.04
N SER A 286 8.24 -5.37 -4.39
CA SER A 286 7.43 -4.32 -3.76
C SER A 286 6.78 -4.79 -2.45
N GLY A 287 6.88 -3.98 -1.38
CA GLY A 287 6.18 -4.25 -0.11
C GLY A 287 4.66 -4.16 -0.23
N GLY A 288 4.13 -3.16 -0.94
CA GLY A 288 2.68 -3.00 -1.14
C GLY A 288 2.04 -4.19 -1.85
N VAL A 289 2.68 -4.68 -2.92
CA VAL A 289 2.19 -5.85 -3.67
C VAL A 289 2.16 -7.11 -2.80
N GLN A 290 3.09 -7.25 -1.84
CA GLN A 290 3.09 -8.35 -0.87
C GLN A 290 1.87 -8.32 0.06
N GLU A 291 1.34 -7.13 0.37
CA GLU A 291 0.13 -6.96 1.19
C GLU A 291 -1.14 -7.18 0.38
N GLU A 292 -1.16 -6.70 -0.86
CA GLU A 292 -2.34 -6.62 -1.73
C GLU A 292 -2.65 -7.93 -2.46
N ALA A 293 -1.65 -8.53 -3.09
CA ALA A 293 -1.83 -9.69 -3.98
C ALA A 293 -2.47 -10.92 -3.32
N PRO A 294 -2.20 -11.25 -2.03
CA PRO A 294 -2.88 -12.33 -1.33
C PRO A 294 -4.41 -12.17 -1.28
N SER A 295 -4.92 -10.94 -1.18
CA SER A 295 -6.37 -10.67 -1.18
C SER A 295 -7.04 -10.97 -2.52
N LEU A 296 -6.25 -11.08 -3.59
CA LEU A 296 -6.70 -11.50 -4.92
C LEU A 296 -6.60 -13.02 -5.12
N GLY A 297 -6.19 -13.76 -4.09
CA GLY A 297 -5.93 -15.20 -4.20
C GLY A 297 -4.74 -15.52 -5.10
N LYS A 298 -3.72 -14.65 -5.15
CA LYS A 298 -2.56 -14.82 -6.03
C LYS A 298 -1.32 -15.17 -5.21
N PRO A 299 -0.70 -16.35 -5.48
CA PRO A 299 0.61 -16.66 -4.91
C PRO A 299 1.65 -15.60 -5.26
N VAL A 300 2.51 -15.23 -4.31
CA VAL A 300 3.53 -14.20 -4.51
C VAL A 300 4.92 -14.78 -4.30
N LEU A 301 5.77 -14.66 -5.33
CA LEU A 301 7.20 -14.90 -5.25
C LEU A 301 7.92 -13.59 -4.99
N VAL A 302 8.50 -13.46 -3.79
CA VAL A 302 9.17 -12.23 -3.36
C VAL A 302 10.64 -12.28 -3.78
N LEU A 303 11.02 -11.37 -4.67
CA LEU A 303 12.35 -11.24 -5.27
C LEU A 303 13.34 -10.52 -4.34
N ARG A 304 13.37 -10.96 -3.08
CA ARG A 304 14.21 -10.41 -2.00
C ARG A 304 14.64 -11.54 -1.07
N ASP A 305 15.80 -11.37 -0.42
CA ASP A 305 16.27 -12.31 0.60
C ASP A 305 15.60 -12.09 1.95
N THR A 306 15.11 -10.88 2.21
CA THR A 306 14.38 -10.48 3.43
C THR A 306 13.15 -9.67 3.07
N THR A 307 12.17 -9.64 3.97
CA THR A 307 10.97 -8.80 3.83
C THR A 307 10.59 -8.17 5.16
N GLU A 308 10.02 -6.97 5.10
CA GLU A 308 9.37 -6.30 6.23
C GLU A 308 7.92 -6.80 6.44
N ARG A 309 7.52 -7.87 5.75
CA ARG A 309 6.18 -8.50 5.78
C ARG A 309 6.28 -9.98 6.17
N PRO A 310 6.83 -10.28 7.35
CA PRO A 310 7.03 -11.66 7.78
C PRO A 310 5.71 -12.41 8.00
N GLU A 311 4.61 -11.69 8.28
CA GLU A 311 3.28 -12.26 8.48
C GLU A 311 2.81 -13.01 7.23
N GLY A 312 2.98 -12.45 6.03
CA GLY A 312 2.58 -13.09 4.78
C GLY A 312 3.39 -14.36 4.48
N VAL A 313 4.66 -14.40 4.88
CA VAL A 313 5.49 -15.62 4.78
C VAL A 313 4.99 -16.68 5.76
N ARG A 314 4.68 -16.30 7.01
CA ARG A 314 4.13 -17.20 8.03
C ARG A 314 2.75 -17.74 7.65
N ALA A 315 1.90 -16.88 7.07
CA ALA A 315 0.57 -17.25 6.58
C ALA A 315 0.63 -18.16 5.35
N GLY A 316 1.76 -18.22 4.64
CA GLY A 316 1.93 -19.03 3.45
C GLY A 316 1.45 -18.38 2.16
N THR A 317 1.10 -17.09 2.17
CA THR A 317 0.70 -16.33 0.97
C THR A 317 1.90 -15.85 0.15
N LEU A 318 3.07 -15.70 0.80
CA LEU A 318 4.31 -15.22 0.21
C LEU A 318 5.41 -16.27 0.31
N LYS A 319 6.26 -16.35 -0.72
CA LYS A 319 7.49 -17.14 -0.71
C LYS A 319 8.69 -16.28 -1.05
N LEU A 320 9.66 -16.14 -0.11
CA LEU A 320 10.92 -15.47 -0.38
C LEU A 320 11.78 -16.32 -1.29
N VAL A 321 12.14 -15.81 -2.46
CA VAL A 321 12.96 -16.51 -3.45
C VAL A 321 14.30 -15.85 -3.68
N GLY A 322 14.46 -14.59 -3.28
CA GLY A 322 15.68 -13.82 -3.52
C GLY A 322 15.88 -13.53 -5.00
N THR A 323 17.14 -13.35 -5.38
CA THR A 323 17.55 -13.05 -6.76
C THR A 323 18.45 -14.13 -7.37
N ASP A 324 18.61 -15.26 -6.67
CA ASP A 324 19.35 -16.41 -7.19
C ASP A 324 18.54 -17.10 -8.31
N PRO A 325 19.10 -17.26 -9.53
CA PRO A 325 18.36 -17.76 -10.67
C PRO A 325 17.89 -19.21 -10.50
N VAL A 326 18.57 -20.03 -9.72
CA VAL A 326 18.17 -21.42 -9.46
C VAL A 326 16.92 -21.42 -8.57
N ARG A 327 16.94 -20.69 -7.47
CA ARG A 327 15.81 -20.57 -6.54
C ARG A 327 14.57 -19.96 -7.21
N VAL A 328 14.76 -18.97 -8.09
CA VAL A 328 13.66 -18.35 -8.86
C VAL A 328 13.02 -19.37 -9.76
N LYS A 329 13.81 -20.12 -10.56
CA LYS A 329 13.30 -21.16 -11.48
C LYS A 329 12.61 -22.30 -10.73
N GLU A 330 13.19 -22.78 -9.64
CA GLU A 330 12.57 -23.82 -8.80
C GLU A 330 11.21 -23.37 -8.23
N ALA A 331 11.11 -22.14 -7.76
CA ALA A 331 9.86 -21.61 -7.21
C ALA A 331 8.78 -21.41 -8.27
N MET A 332 9.15 -20.92 -9.46
CA MET A 332 8.22 -20.81 -10.60
C MET A 332 7.75 -22.18 -11.05
N THR A 333 8.67 -23.14 -11.22
CA THR A 333 8.34 -24.53 -11.60
C THR A 333 7.38 -25.15 -10.59
N ALA A 334 7.62 -24.97 -9.29
CA ALA A 334 6.76 -25.52 -8.26
C ALA A 334 5.32 -24.97 -8.37
N LEU A 335 5.13 -23.67 -8.56
CA LEU A 335 3.79 -23.08 -8.75
C LEU A 335 3.11 -23.53 -10.04
N LEU A 336 3.86 -23.83 -11.08
CA LEU A 336 3.33 -24.28 -12.37
C LEU A 336 2.93 -25.76 -12.38
N THR A 337 3.64 -26.61 -11.63
CA THR A 337 3.51 -28.07 -11.70
C THR A 337 2.87 -28.71 -10.46
N ASP A 338 2.94 -28.06 -9.29
CA ASP A 338 2.34 -28.52 -8.04
C ASP A 338 1.05 -27.77 -7.74
N GLY A 339 -0.08 -28.36 -8.14
CA GLY A 339 -1.41 -27.77 -7.93
C GLY A 339 -1.82 -27.69 -6.45
N ASP A 340 -1.24 -28.52 -5.57
CA ASP A 340 -1.54 -28.47 -4.12
C ASP A 340 -0.82 -27.27 -3.49
N LEU A 341 0.44 -27.07 -3.82
CA LEU A 341 1.19 -25.88 -3.39
C LEU A 341 0.51 -24.59 -3.88
N TYR A 342 0.10 -24.57 -5.16
CA TYR A 342 -0.61 -23.42 -5.72
C TYR A 342 -1.89 -23.13 -4.93
N ARG A 343 -2.73 -24.14 -4.69
CA ARG A 343 -3.97 -23.99 -3.90
C ARG A 343 -3.69 -23.53 -2.47
N GLN A 344 -2.68 -24.14 -1.83
CA GLN A 344 -2.28 -23.73 -0.48
C GLN A 344 -1.93 -22.24 -0.40
N MET A 345 -1.12 -21.74 -1.35
CA MET A 345 -0.73 -20.33 -1.35
C MET A 345 -1.87 -19.39 -1.73
N SER A 346 -2.68 -19.77 -2.73
CA SER A 346 -3.76 -18.91 -3.25
C SER A 346 -4.99 -18.85 -2.33
N GLN A 347 -5.19 -19.84 -1.47
CA GLN A 347 -6.30 -19.91 -0.52
C GLN A 347 -5.89 -19.56 0.92
N ALA A 348 -4.61 -19.32 1.17
CA ALA A 348 -4.16 -18.89 2.48
C ALA A 348 -4.77 -17.53 2.85
N PRO A 349 -5.25 -17.34 4.08
CA PRO A 349 -5.86 -16.09 4.51
C PRO A 349 -4.84 -14.95 4.45
N ASN A 350 -5.26 -13.78 3.99
CA ASN A 350 -4.40 -12.61 3.97
C ASN A 350 -4.24 -12.03 5.38
N PRO A 351 -3.03 -12.02 5.97
CA PRO A 351 -2.82 -11.50 7.31
C PRO A 351 -2.92 -9.96 7.39
N TYR A 352 -2.95 -9.28 6.25
CA TYR A 352 -2.96 -7.81 6.20
C TYR A 352 -4.35 -7.20 6.13
N GLY A 353 -5.41 -8.00 6.00
CA GLY A 353 -6.77 -7.48 6.02
C GLY A 353 -7.76 -8.26 5.17
N ASP A 354 -9.03 -7.91 5.37
CA ASP A 354 -10.20 -8.48 4.70
C ASP A 354 -10.96 -7.44 3.85
N GLY A 355 -10.39 -6.22 3.70
CA GLY A 355 -10.99 -5.10 2.97
C GLY A 355 -12.15 -4.43 3.70
N ARG A 356 -12.09 -4.40 5.03
CA ARG A 356 -13.03 -3.68 5.89
C ARG A 356 -12.30 -2.79 6.91
N ALA A 357 -11.05 -2.41 6.62
CA ALA A 357 -10.26 -1.57 7.51
C ALA A 357 -10.90 -0.19 7.68
N SER A 358 -11.36 0.43 6.60
CA SER A 358 -12.01 1.74 6.64
C SER A 358 -13.28 1.74 7.50
N GLU A 359 -14.12 0.71 7.41
CA GLU A 359 -15.30 0.54 8.26
C GLU A 359 -14.92 0.48 9.75
N ARG A 360 -13.86 -0.29 10.09
CA ARG A 360 -13.36 -0.41 11.46
C ARG A 360 -12.79 0.90 11.99
N ILE A 361 -12.06 1.65 11.15
CA ILE A 361 -11.52 2.96 11.50
C ILE A 361 -12.66 3.92 11.82
N VAL A 362 -13.65 4.04 10.93
CA VAL A 362 -14.82 4.92 11.15
C VAL A 362 -15.57 4.52 12.44
N ARG A 363 -15.78 3.22 12.63
CA ARG A 363 -16.45 2.72 13.84
C ARG A 363 -15.67 3.02 15.12
N ALA A 364 -14.34 2.90 15.08
CA ALA A 364 -13.46 3.22 16.21
C ALA A 364 -13.49 4.73 16.53
N ILE A 365 -13.50 5.60 15.53
CA ILE A 365 -13.68 7.04 15.71
C ILE A 365 -15.04 7.34 16.34
N GLN A 366 -16.13 6.75 15.81
CA GLN A 366 -17.47 6.91 16.39
C GLN A 366 -17.51 6.46 17.85
N TYR A 367 -16.88 5.33 18.17
CA TYR A 367 -16.80 4.83 19.54
C TYR A 367 -16.03 5.79 20.46
N TYR A 368 -14.88 6.28 20.01
CA TYR A 368 -14.06 7.24 20.77
C TYR A 368 -14.83 8.51 21.13
N PHE A 369 -15.68 8.99 20.24
CA PHE A 369 -16.52 10.17 20.45
C PHE A 369 -17.91 9.85 21.06
N GLY A 370 -18.15 8.63 21.54
CA GLY A 370 -19.39 8.22 22.19
C GLY A 370 -20.60 8.09 21.26
N MET A 371 -20.36 7.92 19.96
CA MET A 371 -21.40 7.77 18.92
C MET A 371 -21.69 6.30 18.59
N ALA A 372 -20.90 5.38 19.11
CA ALA A 372 -21.03 3.93 18.93
C ALA A 372 -20.80 3.19 20.24
N GLU A 373 -21.40 2.00 20.39
CA GLU A 373 -21.35 1.20 21.62
C GLU A 373 -20.16 0.25 21.69
N SER A 374 -19.57 -0.12 20.55
CA SER A 374 -18.48 -1.09 20.46
C SER A 374 -17.62 -0.90 19.24
N VAL A 375 -16.40 -1.43 19.29
CA VAL A 375 -15.44 -1.53 18.18
C VAL A 375 -15.23 -2.99 17.85
N SER A 376 -15.08 -3.33 16.57
CA SER A 376 -14.62 -4.64 16.11
C SER A 376 -13.18 -4.54 15.62
N GLU A 377 -12.34 -5.49 15.97
CA GLU A 377 -10.99 -5.61 15.46
C GLU A 377 -10.91 -6.62 14.30
N PHE A 378 -9.95 -6.44 13.41
CA PHE A 378 -9.57 -7.45 12.42
C PHE A 378 -8.86 -8.60 13.14
N LYS A 379 -9.19 -9.83 12.78
CA LYS A 379 -8.54 -11.03 13.29
C LYS A 379 -7.98 -11.83 12.13
N GLU A 380 -6.69 -12.07 12.18
CA GLU A 380 -5.99 -12.87 11.18
C GLU A 380 -6.62 -14.27 11.08
N GLY A 381 -7.01 -14.68 9.86
CA GLY A 381 -7.58 -16.01 9.61
C GLY A 381 -9.09 -16.14 9.82
N GLU A 382 -9.83 -15.12 10.22
CA GLU A 382 -11.29 -15.10 10.11
C GLU A 382 -11.68 -14.74 8.67
N GLU A 383 -12.48 -15.59 8.02
CA GLU A 383 -13.09 -15.27 6.72
C GLU A 383 -14.08 -14.10 6.88
N ALA A 384 -14.10 -13.21 5.87
CA ALA A 384 -14.95 -12.01 5.86
C ALA A 384 -16.44 -12.32 5.65
#